data_c7ce8f7d54e994116c7e7ca1a35a0d73
#
_entry.id   c7ce8f7d54e994116c7e7ca1a35a0d73
#
_cell.length_a   1.000
_cell.length_b   1.000
_cell.length_c   1.000
_cell.angle_alpha   90.00
_cell.angle_beta   90.00
_cell.angle_gamma   90.00
#
_symmetry.space_group_name_H-M   'P 1'
#
loop_
_entity.id
_entity.type
_entity.pdbx_description
1 polymer ?
#
loop_
_entity_poly.entity_id
_entity_poly.type
_entity_poly.pdbx_seq_one_letter_code
_entity_poly.pdbx_strand_id
1 'polypeptide(L)'
;MKKKLLILIGIFAFFQFGLSLSCARILHYYEEKDGKIIYVGEDQLVINKADIKTFQDLDGFFGADNNYIYYKGKKVNNIDVKTFEIVSWNELKPDPIWGTGCQTSYITEFKDKNGTYKLEDIQNGKLKLEK
;
A
#
# COMPACT_ATOMS: atom_id res chain seq x y z
N MET A 1 39.98 20.08 28.17
CA MET A 1 39.64 18.72 27.75
C MET A 1 38.14 18.41 27.91
N LYS A 2 37.52 18.71 29.04
CA LYS A 2 36.10 18.43 29.27
C LYS A 2 35.14 19.18 28.30
N LYS A 3 35.45 20.42 27.94
CA LYS A 3 34.64 21.20 26.99
C LYS A 3 34.69 20.66 25.55
N LYS A 4 35.85 20.14 25.12
CA LYS A 4 35.98 19.53 23.77
C LYS A 4 35.24 18.19 23.67
N LEU A 5 35.22 17.43 24.77
CA LEU A 5 34.49 16.16 24.81
C LEU A 5 32.98 16.38 24.76
N LEU A 6 32.47 17.41 25.44
CA LEU A 6 31.05 17.77 25.43
C LEU A 6 30.58 18.22 24.04
N ILE A 7 31.41 18.96 23.29
CA ILE A 7 31.12 19.37 21.92
C ILE A 7 31.07 18.15 20.98
N LEU A 8 31.99 17.20 21.15
CA LEU A 8 32.01 15.97 20.34
C LEU A 8 30.77 15.10 20.58
N ILE A 9 30.34 14.97 21.85
CA ILE A 9 29.11 14.24 22.18
C ILE A 9 27.89 14.95 21.63
N GLY A 10 27.85 16.29 21.69
CA GLY A 10 26.76 17.08 21.10
C GLY A 10 26.65 16.92 19.58
N ILE A 11 27.78 16.93 18.87
CA ILE A 11 27.81 16.73 17.42
C ILE A 11 27.39 15.31 17.06
N PHE A 12 27.79 14.31 17.82
CA PHE A 12 27.41 12.91 17.57
C PHE A 12 25.93 12.67 17.84
N ALA A 13 25.38 13.26 18.90
CA ALA A 13 23.93 13.20 19.17
C ALA A 13 23.10 13.91 18.09
N PHE A 14 23.59 15.03 17.56
CA PHE A 14 22.90 15.75 16.46
C PHE A 14 22.93 14.95 15.16
N PHE A 15 24.03 14.24 14.91
CA PHE A 15 24.15 13.39 13.73
C PHE A 15 23.20 12.17 13.77
N GLN A 16 23.00 11.60 14.97
CA GLN A 16 22.04 10.50 15.14
C GLN A 16 20.58 10.96 14.97
N PHE A 17 20.24 12.15 15.42
CA PHE A 17 18.92 12.74 15.20
C PHE A 17 18.65 13.06 13.73
N GLY A 18 19.65 13.47 12.97
CA GLY A 18 19.55 13.73 11.53
C GLY A 18 19.34 12.47 10.70
N LEU A 19 19.87 11.33 11.14
CA LEU A 19 19.73 10.04 10.45
C LEU A 19 18.39 9.35 10.73
N SER A 20 17.64 9.78 11.73
CA SER A 20 16.31 9.25 12.04
C SER A 20 15.18 9.94 11.28
N LEU A 21 15.48 10.93 10.44
CA LEU A 21 14.56 11.50 9.47
C LEU A 21 14.39 10.51 8.32
N SER A 22 13.65 9.43 8.59
CA SER A 22 13.24 8.48 7.57
C SER A 22 12.35 9.18 6.55
N CYS A 23 12.31 8.65 5.33
CA CYS A 23 11.41 9.13 4.29
C CYS A 23 9.96 9.18 4.81
N ALA A 24 9.28 10.30 4.63
CA ALA A 24 7.86 10.41 4.88
C ALA A 24 7.12 9.55 3.85
N ARG A 25 6.62 8.41 4.27
CA ARG A 25 5.88 7.47 3.43
C ARG A 25 4.44 7.36 3.91
N ILE A 26 3.51 7.58 3.00
CA ILE A 26 2.10 7.30 3.27
C ILE A 26 1.92 5.79 3.22
N LEU A 27 1.50 5.22 4.34
CA LEU A 27 1.16 3.80 4.41
C LEU A 27 -0.23 3.59 3.81
N HIS A 28 -0.36 2.56 3.00
CA HIS A 28 -1.62 2.13 2.40
C HIS A 28 -1.95 0.73 2.91
N TYR A 29 -3.06 0.58 3.61
CA TYR A 29 -3.49 -0.70 4.16
C TYR A 29 -5.00 -0.72 4.42
N TYR A 30 -5.51 -1.92 4.67
CA TYR A 30 -6.87 -2.11 5.13
C TYR A 30 -6.86 -2.52 6.59
N GLU A 31 -7.84 -2.05 7.34
CA GLU A 31 -8.04 -2.44 8.73
C GLU A 31 -9.52 -2.64 9.04
N GLU A 32 -9.79 -3.49 10.03
CA GLU A 32 -11.11 -3.59 10.63
C GLU A 32 -11.21 -2.62 11.80
N LYS A 33 -12.21 -1.77 11.77
CA LYS A 33 -12.48 -0.82 12.83
C LYS A 33 -13.99 -0.65 13.02
N ASP A 34 -14.44 -0.81 14.26
CA ASP A 34 -15.86 -0.68 14.63
C ASP A 34 -16.80 -1.56 13.77
N GLY A 35 -16.39 -2.79 13.46
CA GLY A 35 -17.17 -3.72 12.66
C GLY A 35 -17.26 -3.36 11.17
N LYS A 36 -16.33 -2.58 10.66
CA LYS A 36 -16.25 -2.19 9.24
C LYS A 36 -14.83 -2.32 8.73
N ILE A 37 -14.69 -2.58 7.44
CA ILE A 37 -13.40 -2.51 6.76
C ILE A 37 -13.16 -1.09 6.29
N ILE A 38 -11.98 -0.57 6.62
CA ILE A 38 -11.53 0.78 6.25
C ILE A 38 -10.26 0.65 5.44
N TYR A 39 -10.20 1.34 4.31
CA TYR A 39 -8.95 1.59 3.61
C TYR A 39 -8.30 2.86 4.16
N VAL A 40 -7.06 2.74 4.56
CA VAL A 40 -6.23 3.86 5.05
C VAL A 40 -5.15 4.15 4.02
N GLY A 41 -5.07 5.39 3.57
CA GLY A 41 -4.10 5.87 2.59
C GLY A 41 -4.01 7.38 2.67
N GLU A 42 -4.05 8.06 1.55
CA GLU A 42 -4.14 9.52 1.49
C GLU A 42 -5.44 10.01 2.15
N ASP A 43 -6.51 9.26 1.92
CA ASP A 43 -7.81 9.43 2.56
C ASP A 43 -8.23 8.13 3.25
N GLN A 44 -9.19 8.23 4.17
CA GLN A 44 -9.83 7.07 4.76
C GLN A 44 -11.15 6.79 4.06
N LEU A 45 -11.34 5.56 3.59
CA LEU A 45 -12.58 5.11 2.97
C LEU A 45 -13.17 3.93 3.73
N VAL A 46 -14.42 4.06 4.14
CA VAL A 46 -15.19 2.96 4.73
C VAL A 46 -15.79 2.11 3.61
N ILE A 47 -15.52 0.81 3.64
CA ILE A 47 -16.04 -0.14 2.66
C ILE A 47 -17.29 -0.80 3.24
N ASN A 48 -18.46 -0.22 3.00
CA ASN A 48 -19.73 -0.68 3.59
C ASN A 48 -20.17 -2.06 3.11
N LYS A 49 -19.75 -2.48 1.91
CA LYS A 49 -20.14 -3.75 1.27
C LYS A 49 -19.17 -4.90 1.55
N ALA A 50 -18.06 -4.65 2.25
CA ALA A 50 -17.07 -5.67 2.51
C ALA A 50 -17.58 -6.72 3.48
N ASP A 51 -17.34 -7.99 3.16
CA ASP A 51 -17.54 -9.10 4.10
C ASP A 51 -16.36 -9.17 5.07
N ILE A 52 -16.59 -8.73 6.29
CA ILE A 52 -15.55 -8.64 7.33
C ILE A 52 -14.91 -10.00 7.62
N LYS A 53 -15.70 -11.06 7.58
CA LYS A 53 -15.23 -12.41 7.94
C LYS A 53 -14.22 -12.99 6.94
N THR A 54 -14.32 -12.58 5.69
CA THR A 54 -13.50 -13.11 4.59
C THR A 54 -12.52 -12.09 4.01
N PHE A 55 -12.55 -10.87 4.51
CA PHE A 55 -11.71 -9.80 4.00
C PHE A 55 -10.22 -10.06 4.26
N GLN A 56 -9.42 -9.84 3.22
CA GLN A 56 -7.97 -9.93 3.27
C GLN A 56 -7.35 -8.70 2.61
N ASP A 57 -6.34 -8.13 3.26
CA ASP A 57 -5.44 -7.16 2.63
C ASP A 57 -4.45 -7.93 1.76
N LEU A 58 -4.50 -7.69 0.45
CA LEU A 58 -3.60 -8.33 -0.51
C LEU A 58 -2.28 -7.57 -0.68
N ASP A 59 -2.10 -6.49 0.07
CA ASP A 59 -1.04 -5.52 -0.13
C ASP A 59 -1.15 -4.79 -1.49
N GLY A 60 -0.19 -3.91 -1.79
CA GLY A 60 -0.14 -3.25 -3.09
C GLY A 60 -1.40 -2.50 -3.50
N PHE A 61 -2.15 -1.96 -2.53
CA PHE A 61 -3.41 -1.22 -2.64
C PHE A 61 -4.66 -2.07 -2.86
N PHE A 62 -4.52 -3.38 -3.03
CA PHE A 62 -5.64 -4.29 -3.26
C PHE A 62 -6.10 -4.97 -1.97
N GLY A 63 -7.39 -5.20 -1.89
CA GLY A 63 -8.04 -6.03 -0.89
C GLY A 63 -9.08 -6.93 -1.54
N ALA A 64 -9.47 -7.98 -0.87
CA ALA A 64 -10.48 -8.91 -1.36
C ALA A 64 -11.31 -9.48 -0.22
N ASP A 65 -12.56 -9.77 -0.50
CA ASP A 65 -13.39 -10.67 0.29
C ASP A 65 -13.93 -11.80 -0.61
N ASN A 66 -14.84 -12.60 -0.14
CA ASN A 66 -15.41 -13.69 -0.95
C ASN A 66 -16.22 -13.20 -2.17
N ASN A 67 -16.60 -11.94 -2.19
CA ASN A 67 -17.51 -11.41 -3.19
C ASN A 67 -16.84 -10.45 -4.17
N TYR A 68 -15.86 -9.67 -3.72
CA TYR A 68 -15.32 -8.57 -4.49
C TYR A 68 -13.81 -8.39 -4.32
N ILE A 69 -13.21 -7.80 -5.35
CA ILE A 69 -11.86 -7.24 -5.31
C ILE A 69 -11.97 -5.72 -5.13
N TYR A 70 -11.11 -5.16 -4.30
CA TYR A 70 -11.05 -3.72 -4.01
C TYR A 70 -9.68 -3.16 -4.38
N TYR A 71 -9.69 -1.95 -4.91
CA TYR A 71 -8.49 -1.17 -5.17
C TYR A 71 -8.62 0.19 -4.49
N LYS A 72 -7.68 0.50 -3.60
CA LYS A 72 -7.71 1.72 -2.78
C LYS A 72 -9.08 1.97 -2.13
N GLY A 73 -9.67 0.92 -1.60
CA GLY A 73 -10.95 0.96 -0.89
C GLY A 73 -12.19 0.98 -1.77
N LYS A 74 -12.05 0.93 -3.09
CA LYS A 74 -13.17 0.93 -4.04
C LYS A 74 -13.29 -0.42 -4.73
N LYS A 75 -14.52 -0.90 -4.88
CA LYS A 75 -14.79 -2.15 -5.60
C LYS A 75 -14.36 -2.06 -7.06
N VAL A 76 -13.63 -3.06 -7.54
CA VAL A 76 -13.30 -3.20 -8.96
C VAL A 76 -14.39 -4.03 -9.63
N ASN A 77 -15.08 -3.42 -10.60
CA ASN A 77 -16.15 -4.11 -11.34
C ASN A 77 -15.59 -5.10 -12.35
N ASN A 78 -16.38 -6.14 -12.63
CA ASN A 78 -16.11 -7.16 -13.66
C ASN A 78 -14.85 -8.02 -13.41
N ILE A 79 -14.45 -8.18 -12.17
CA ILE A 79 -13.39 -9.12 -11.78
C ILE A 79 -14.00 -10.31 -11.05
N ASP A 80 -13.64 -11.51 -11.47
CA ASP A 80 -14.03 -12.74 -10.79
C ASP A 80 -13.09 -13.03 -9.62
N VAL A 81 -13.62 -12.91 -8.42
CA VAL A 81 -12.84 -13.09 -7.18
C VAL A 81 -12.27 -14.50 -7.05
N LYS A 82 -13.01 -15.52 -7.47
CA LYS A 82 -12.63 -16.93 -7.30
C LYS A 82 -11.39 -17.31 -8.10
N THR A 83 -11.18 -16.64 -9.21
CA THR A 83 -10.05 -16.90 -10.11
C THR A 83 -9.04 -15.77 -10.15
N PHE A 84 -9.21 -14.78 -9.29
CA PHE A 84 -8.28 -13.65 -9.19
C PHE A 84 -6.90 -14.12 -8.75
N GLU A 85 -5.88 -13.65 -9.47
CA GLU A 85 -4.48 -13.97 -9.21
C GLU A 85 -3.61 -12.75 -9.50
N ILE A 86 -2.67 -12.46 -8.60
CA ILE A 86 -1.67 -11.42 -8.80
C ILE A 86 -0.57 -11.97 -9.71
N VAL A 87 -0.25 -11.25 -10.77
CA VAL A 87 0.76 -11.64 -11.76
C VAL A 87 2.08 -10.95 -11.51
N SER A 88 2.09 -9.65 -11.31
CA SER A 88 3.33 -8.90 -11.08
C SER A 88 3.16 -7.68 -10.19
N TRP A 89 4.30 -7.28 -9.62
CA TRP A 89 4.48 -6.11 -8.78
C TRP A 89 5.39 -5.11 -9.48
N ASN A 90 5.35 -3.85 -9.04
CA ASN A 90 6.32 -2.86 -9.49
C ASN A 90 7.74 -3.25 -9.08
N GLU A 91 8.70 -2.85 -9.91
CA GLU A 91 10.11 -3.00 -9.60
C GLU A 91 10.55 -1.92 -8.61
N LEU A 92 11.14 -2.35 -7.49
CA LEU A 92 11.75 -1.45 -6.51
C LEU A 92 13.20 -1.21 -6.92
N LYS A 93 13.54 0.05 -7.20
CA LYS A 93 14.90 0.45 -7.56
C LYS A 93 15.71 0.75 -6.31
N PRO A 94 16.93 0.20 -6.18
CA PRO A 94 17.79 0.54 -5.05
C PRO A 94 18.15 2.03 -5.06
N ASP A 95 18.03 2.67 -3.93
CA ASP A 95 18.49 4.03 -3.69
C ASP A 95 19.78 4.00 -2.86
N PRO A 96 20.83 4.78 -3.21
CA PRO A 96 22.11 4.74 -2.49
C PRO A 96 22.03 5.15 -1.02
N ILE A 97 21.05 5.96 -0.65
CA ILE A 97 20.88 6.50 0.71
C ILE A 97 19.85 5.68 1.50
N TRP A 98 18.71 5.38 0.87
CA TRP A 98 17.52 4.82 1.53
C TRP A 98 17.28 3.33 1.22
N GLY A 99 18.08 2.74 0.32
CA GLY A 99 17.80 1.40 -0.17
C GLY A 99 16.45 1.33 -0.88
N THR A 100 15.65 0.31 -0.60
CA THR A 100 14.28 0.18 -1.13
C THR A 100 13.19 0.62 -0.14
N GLY A 101 13.57 1.00 1.10
CA GLY A 101 12.64 1.25 2.20
C GLY A 101 11.69 2.43 2.02
N CYS A 102 12.05 3.41 1.17
CA CYS A 102 11.22 4.58 0.88
C CYS A 102 10.32 4.40 -0.35
N GLN A 103 10.40 3.28 -1.04
CA GLN A 103 9.57 2.98 -2.20
C GLN A 103 8.33 2.19 -1.80
N THR A 104 7.21 2.49 -2.45
CA THR A 104 5.96 1.79 -2.23
C THR A 104 5.84 0.63 -3.19
N SER A 105 5.60 -0.56 -2.66
CA SER A 105 5.29 -1.75 -3.44
C SER A 105 3.81 -1.74 -3.83
N TYR A 106 3.51 -1.98 -5.10
CA TYR A 106 2.14 -2.07 -5.60
C TYR A 106 2.02 -3.09 -6.73
N ILE A 107 0.81 -3.61 -6.89
CA ILE A 107 0.49 -4.58 -7.92
C ILE A 107 0.37 -3.87 -9.26
N THR A 108 1.06 -4.38 -10.27
CA THR A 108 1.06 -3.81 -11.64
C THR A 108 0.23 -4.61 -12.62
N GLU A 109 0.10 -5.92 -12.39
CA GLU A 109 -0.65 -6.81 -13.27
C GLU A 109 -1.36 -7.92 -12.46
N PHE A 110 -2.57 -8.21 -12.83
CA PHE A 110 -3.41 -9.25 -12.24
C PHE A 110 -4.29 -9.91 -13.31
N LYS A 111 -4.85 -11.04 -13.00
CA LYS A 111 -5.71 -11.80 -13.92
C LYS A 111 -6.88 -12.47 -13.20
N ASP A 112 -7.86 -12.85 -13.97
CA ASP A 112 -8.94 -13.77 -13.60
C ASP A 112 -9.26 -14.69 -14.78
N LYS A 113 -10.33 -15.46 -14.68
CA LYS A 113 -10.77 -16.35 -15.78
C LYS A 113 -11.10 -15.63 -17.10
N ASN A 114 -11.37 -14.33 -17.05
CA ASN A 114 -11.78 -13.54 -18.22
C ASN A 114 -10.60 -12.91 -18.94
N GLY A 115 -9.44 -12.81 -18.33
CA GLY A 115 -8.25 -12.25 -18.95
C GLY A 115 -7.24 -11.67 -17.97
N THR A 116 -6.24 -11.02 -18.54
CA THR A 116 -5.16 -10.35 -17.83
C THR A 116 -5.36 -8.83 -17.90
N TYR A 117 -5.14 -8.16 -16.78
CA TYR A 117 -5.35 -6.73 -16.63
C TYR A 117 -4.10 -6.08 -16.04
N LYS A 118 -3.87 -4.84 -16.44
CA LYS A 118 -2.82 -3.99 -15.86
C LYS A 118 -3.42 -2.93 -14.94
N LEU A 119 -2.62 -2.41 -14.04
CA LEU A 119 -3.04 -1.29 -13.20
C LEU A 119 -3.57 -0.10 -14.03
N GLU A 120 -2.99 0.14 -15.19
CA GLU A 120 -3.45 1.15 -16.15
C GLU A 120 -4.92 0.96 -16.55
N ASP A 121 -5.42 -0.26 -16.61
CA ASP A 121 -6.83 -0.56 -16.97
C ASP A 121 -7.80 0.00 -15.90
N ILE A 122 -7.36 0.10 -14.66
CA ILE A 122 -8.11 0.79 -13.60
C ILE A 122 -7.97 2.30 -13.75
N GLN A 123 -6.75 2.79 -13.95
CA GLN A 123 -6.45 4.22 -14.02
C GLN A 123 -7.10 4.92 -15.21
N ASN A 124 -7.20 4.25 -16.35
CA ASN A 124 -7.83 4.78 -17.55
C ASN A 124 -9.35 4.49 -17.67
N GLY A 125 -9.93 3.82 -16.68
CA GLY A 125 -11.36 3.54 -16.62
C GLY A 125 -11.85 2.35 -17.44
N LYS A 126 -10.97 1.54 -18.01
CA LYS A 126 -11.33 0.27 -18.67
C LYS A 126 -11.94 -0.71 -17.65
N LEU A 127 -11.37 -0.80 -16.46
CA LEU A 127 -11.98 -1.42 -15.29
C LEU A 127 -12.54 -0.31 -14.40
N LYS A 128 -13.85 -0.32 -14.20
CA LYS A 128 -14.52 0.70 -13.41
C LYS A 128 -14.43 0.42 -11.92
N LEU A 129 -14.21 1.47 -11.15
CA LEU A 129 -14.29 1.46 -9.70
C LEU A 129 -15.67 1.92 -9.24
N GLU A 130 -16.18 1.27 -8.22
CA GLU A 130 -17.45 1.59 -7.58
C GLU A 130 -17.23 1.89 -6.10
N LYS A 131 -17.83 2.99 -5.64
CA LYS A 131 -17.76 3.39 -4.22
C LYS A 131 -18.55 2.45 -3.31
#